data_a1ba4868741b3a3c54ee0da3e81a4e1f
#
_entry.id   a1ba4868741b3a3c54ee0da3e81a4e1f
#
_cell.length_a   1.000
_cell.length_b   1.000
_cell.length_c   1.000
_cell.angle_alpha   90.00
_cell.angle_beta   90.00
_cell.angle_gamma   90.00
#
_symmetry.space_group_name_H-M   'P 1'
#
loop_
_entity.id
_entity.type
_entity.pdbx_description
1 polymer ?
#
loop_
_entity_poly.entity_id
_entity_poly.type
_entity_poly.pdbx_seq_one_letter_code
_entity_poly.pdbx_strand_id
1 'polypeptide(L)'
;MTPEQEYQQLYERMYHLCQENAWGDPFSYARSREIHLAGLLGHKIADSYSGEDAIDEDVGAEYKSTIGDKINASYNGISVQDTWEEQERYIIEDKIGKYQNHYYARYDGGKVAEIWKLDCNSVLSILLPKIKKQFEAGTKHKKDPRIGVSVTTKEIKENGERIM
;
A
#
# COMPACT_ATOMS: atom_id res chain seq x y z
N MET A 1 -0.54 19.13 -33.67
CA MET A 1 -0.17 18.00 -32.83
C MET A 1 -1.33 17.00 -32.82
N THR A 2 -1.05 15.74 -33.13
CA THR A 2 -2.09 14.70 -33.04
C THR A 2 -2.30 14.26 -31.58
N PRO A 3 -3.45 13.63 -31.28
CA PRO A 3 -3.66 13.06 -29.91
C PRO A 3 -2.57 12.08 -29.48
N GLU A 4 -2.02 11.30 -30.42
CA GLU A 4 -0.91 10.37 -30.14
C GLU A 4 0.38 11.12 -29.76
N GLN A 5 0.66 12.23 -30.42
CA GLN A 5 1.82 13.07 -30.09
C GLN A 5 1.64 13.76 -28.74
N GLU A 6 0.43 14.22 -28.42
CA GLU A 6 0.10 14.77 -27.11
C GLU A 6 0.27 13.71 -26.02
N TYR A 7 -0.25 12.50 -26.23
CA TYR A 7 -0.08 11.38 -25.30
C TYR A 7 1.41 11.06 -25.09
N GLN A 8 2.20 11.01 -26.17
CA GLN A 8 3.64 10.79 -26.09
C GLN A 8 4.31 11.82 -25.17
N GLN A 9 4.00 13.10 -25.35
CA GLN A 9 4.58 14.18 -24.55
C GLN A 9 4.20 14.06 -23.07
N LEU A 10 2.94 13.74 -22.77
CA LEU A 10 2.48 13.53 -21.40
C LEU A 10 3.18 12.34 -20.74
N TYR A 11 3.33 11.24 -21.48
CA TYR A 11 4.03 10.05 -21.01
C TYR A 11 5.50 10.36 -20.65
N GLU A 12 6.21 11.02 -21.56
CA GLU A 12 7.59 11.44 -21.34
C GLU A 12 7.69 12.44 -20.19
N ARG A 13 6.74 13.38 -20.08
CA ARG A 13 6.73 14.36 -18.99
C ARG A 13 6.53 13.70 -17.62
N MET A 14 5.65 12.71 -17.52
CA MET A 14 5.48 11.93 -16.27
C MET A 14 6.79 11.26 -15.85
N TYR A 15 7.48 10.64 -16.80
CA TYR A 15 8.76 9.99 -16.52
C TYR A 15 9.81 11.00 -16.03
N HIS A 16 9.99 12.10 -16.77
CA HIS A 16 10.97 13.13 -16.41
C HIS A 16 10.67 13.77 -15.06
N LEU A 17 9.39 14.05 -14.77
CA LEU A 17 8.99 14.59 -13.48
C LEU A 17 9.41 13.67 -12.33
N CYS A 18 9.27 12.36 -12.50
CA CYS A 18 9.69 11.37 -11.51
C CYS A 18 11.20 11.33 -11.35
N GLN A 19 11.96 11.45 -12.45
CA GLN A 19 13.43 11.50 -12.37
C GLN A 19 13.92 12.78 -11.68
N GLU A 20 13.34 13.93 -12.02
CA GLU A 20 13.67 15.22 -11.40
C GLU A 20 13.48 15.21 -9.87
N ASN A 21 12.54 14.41 -9.37
CA ASN A 21 12.21 14.33 -7.94
C ASN A 21 12.67 13.04 -7.26
N ALA A 22 13.43 12.20 -7.92
CA ALA A 22 13.89 10.91 -7.41
C ALA A 22 12.76 9.97 -6.98
N TRP A 23 11.62 10.01 -7.67
CA TRP A 23 10.45 9.17 -7.38
C TRP A 23 10.48 7.80 -8.08
N GLY A 24 11.50 7.54 -8.89
CA GLY A 24 11.66 6.30 -9.64
C GLY A 24 10.81 6.22 -10.90
N ASP A 25 10.50 5.01 -11.33
CA ASP A 25 9.72 4.74 -12.54
C ASP A 25 8.22 4.78 -12.23
N PRO A 26 7.46 5.76 -12.77
CA PRO A 26 6.03 5.86 -12.52
C PRO A 26 5.23 4.71 -13.12
N PHE A 27 5.80 3.98 -14.08
CA PHE A 27 5.10 2.90 -14.79
C PHE A 27 5.31 1.53 -14.14
N SER A 28 6.14 1.44 -13.08
CA SER A 28 6.39 0.22 -12.33
C SER A 28 5.39 0.04 -11.19
N TYR A 29 4.78 -1.15 -11.10
CA TYR A 29 3.83 -1.52 -10.02
C TYR A 29 2.73 -0.48 -9.84
N ALA A 30 2.49 -0.05 -8.60
CA ALA A 30 1.49 0.95 -8.27
C ALA A 30 2.05 2.38 -8.18
N ARG A 31 3.30 2.61 -8.61
CA ARG A 31 4.01 3.88 -8.35
C ARG A 31 3.27 5.12 -8.85
N SER A 32 2.69 5.08 -10.04
CA SER A 32 1.91 6.21 -10.55
C SER A 32 0.69 6.53 -9.68
N ARG A 33 0.03 5.50 -9.13
CA ARG A 33 -1.10 5.70 -8.22
C ARG A 33 -0.66 6.22 -6.85
N GLU A 34 0.49 5.77 -6.35
CA GLU A 34 1.07 6.29 -5.10
C GLU A 34 1.36 7.80 -5.22
N ILE A 35 2.00 8.23 -6.31
CA ILE A 35 2.29 9.63 -6.57
C ILE A 35 0.99 10.44 -6.71
N HIS A 36 0.01 9.91 -7.42
CA HIS A 36 -1.29 10.53 -7.60
C HIS A 36 -2.02 10.70 -6.25
N LEU A 37 -2.03 9.65 -5.42
CA LEU A 37 -2.63 9.70 -4.09
C LEU A 37 -1.94 10.73 -3.18
N ALA A 38 -0.61 10.78 -3.20
CA ALA A 38 0.12 11.76 -2.43
C ALA A 38 -0.27 13.19 -2.81
N GLY A 39 -0.41 13.46 -4.11
CA GLY A 39 -0.90 14.74 -4.60
C GLY A 39 -2.32 15.08 -4.14
N LEU A 40 -3.25 14.12 -4.18
CA LEU A 40 -4.62 14.29 -3.73
C LEU A 40 -4.72 14.52 -2.23
N LEU A 41 -3.90 13.83 -1.43
CA LEU A 41 -3.94 13.87 0.03
C LEU A 41 -3.06 14.98 0.64
N GLY A 42 -2.28 15.68 -0.19
CA GLY A 42 -1.33 16.68 0.30
C GLY A 42 -0.11 16.10 1.02
N HIS A 43 0.20 14.83 0.77
CA HIS A 43 1.37 14.16 1.30
C HIS A 43 2.59 14.34 0.41
N LYS A 44 3.77 14.03 0.94
CA LYS A 44 5.00 13.96 0.17
C LYS A 44 5.33 12.51 -0.16
N ILE A 45 5.81 12.27 -1.37
CA ILE A 45 6.32 10.94 -1.73
C ILE A 45 7.62 10.69 -0.96
N ALA A 46 7.75 9.50 -0.39
CA ALA A 46 8.95 9.09 0.31
C ALA A 46 10.12 8.85 -0.66
N ASP A 47 11.32 9.18 -0.21
CA ASP A 47 12.54 9.10 -1.02
C ASP A 47 13.08 7.67 -1.21
N SER A 48 12.47 6.67 -0.57
CA SER A 48 12.94 5.29 -0.64
C SER A 48 11.87 4.31 -1.11
N TYR A 49 12.29 3.29 -1.84
CA TYR A 49 11.43 2.20 -2.30
C TYR A 49 11.16 1.13 -1.24
N SER A 50 11.94 1.12 -0.16
CA SER A 50 11.91 0.05 0.84
C SER A 50 11.22 0.42 2.15
N GLY A 51 10.62 1.59 2.20
CA GLY A 51 9.97 2.11 3.38
C GLY A 51 8.52 2.46 3.13
N GLU A 52 8.12 3.55 3.74
CA GLU A 52 6.81 4.17 3.53
C GLU A 52 6.61 4.63 2.09
N ASP A 53 5.38 4.60 1.62
CA ASP A 53 5.01 5.12 0.29
C ASP A 53 4.98 6.64 0.27
N ALA A 54 4.55 7.24 1.37
CA ALA A 54 4.44 8.69 1.51
C ALA A 54 4.65 9.13 2.95
N ILE A 55 4.78 10.43 3.14
CA ILE A 55 4.91 11.09 4.45
C ILE A 55 3.78 12.10 4.61
N ASP A 56 2.99 11.92 5.67
CA ASP A 56 1.90 12.78 6.10
C ASP A 56 2.30 13.45 7.42
N GLU A 57 2.60 14.76 7.39
CA GLU A 57 3.00 15.53 8.56
C GLU A 57 4.08 14.83 9.42
N ASP A 58 5.16 14.37 8.80
CA ASP A 58 6.29 13.68 9.42
C ASP A 58 6.04 12.23 9.86
N VAL A 59 4.87 11.65 9.56
CA VAL A 59 4.59 10.22 9.81
C VAL A 59 4.51 9.43 8.51
N GLY A 60 5.04 8.20 8.55
CA GLY A 60 5.01 7.30 7.41
C GLY A 60 3.61 6.80 7.10
N ALA A 61 3.25 6.78 5.83
CA ALA A 61 1.99 6.26 5.31
C ALA A 61 2.23 5.13 4.32
N GLU A 62 1.42 4.10 4.41
CA GLU A 62 1.33 3.00 3.45
C GLU A 62 0.11 3.18 2.58
N TYR A 63 0.29 3.04 1.27
CA TYR A 63 -0.79 3.13 0.30
C TYR A 63 -1.11 1.76 -0.30
N LYS A 64 -2.38 1.44 -0.37
CA LYS A 64 -2.89 0.30 -1.14
C LYS A 64 -3.96 0.79 -2.10
N SER A 65 -3.84 0.40 -3.35
CA SER A 65 -4.81 0.80 -4.37
C SER A 65 -5.33 -0.41 -5.14
N THR A 66 -6.62 -0.35 -5.47
CA THR A 66 -7.27 -1.33 -6.33
C THR A 66 -7.96 -0.64 -7.50
N ILE A 67 -8.12 -1.37 -8.59
CA ILE A 67 -8.88 -0.94 -9.75
C ILE A 67 -10.07 -1.90 -9.86
N GLY A 68 -11.28 -1.36 -9.96
CA GLY A 68 -12.49 -2.16 -10.10
C GLY A 68 -13.60 -1.78 -9.13
N ASP A 69 -14.51 -2.74 -8.86
CA ASP A 69 -15.77 -2.47 -8.16
C ASP A 69 -15.66 -2.53 -6.64
N LYS A 70 -14.61 -3.18 -6.12
CA LYS A 70 -14.46 -3.41 -4.68
C LYS A 70 -13.12 -2.91 -4.19
N ILE A 71 -13.15 -2.26 -3.02
CA ILE A 71 -11.94 -1.88 -2.31
C ILE A 71 -11.48 -3.03 -1.42
N ASN A 72 -10.21 -3.39 -1.52
CA ASN A 72 -9.55 -4.30 -0.58
C ASN A 72 -8.06 -3.93 -0.50
N ALA A 73 -7.37 -4.47 0.49
CA ALA A 73 -5.95 -4.23 0.63
C ALA A 73 -5.22 -5.53 0.93
N SER A 74 -4.27 -5.90 0.07
CA SER A 74 -3.47 -7.11 0.21
C SER A 74 -2.08 -6.78 0.75
N TYR A 75 -1.64 -7.56 1.72
CA TYR A 75 -0.31 -7.54 2.32
C TYR A 75 0.34 -8.88 2.06
N ASN A 76 1.12 -8.95 1.00
CA ASN A 76 1.74 -10.18 0.51
C ASN A 76 3.24 -10.19 0.78
N GLY A 77 3.86 -11.36 0.59
CA GLY A 77 5.30 -11.49 0.68
C GLY A 77 5.85 -11.33 2.10
N ILE A 78 5.06 -11.59 3.12
CA ILE A 78 5.48 -11.52 4.51
C ILE A 78 6.36 -12.73 4.83
N SER A 79 7.63 -12.48 5.15
CA SER A 79 8.60 -13.52 5.50
C SER A 79 8.22 -14.22 6.79
N VAL A 80 8.28 -15.55 6.78
CA VAL A 80 7.98 -16.37 7.97
C VAL A 80 9.19 -16.45 8.87
N GLN A 81 9.00 -16.14 10.15
CA GLN A 81 10.02 -16.24 11.20
C GLN A 81 9.96 -17.61 11.88
N ASP A 82 10.94 -17.91 12.75
CA ASP A 82 11.03 -19.22 13.40
C ASP A 82 9.98 -19.43 14.49
N THR A 83 9.69 -18.40 15.28
CA THR A 83 8.70 -18.44 16.35
C THR A 83 7.61 -17.41 16.13
N TRP A 84 6.44 -17.63 16.77
CA TRP A 84 5.36 -16.65 16.70
C TRP A 84 5.75 -15.30 17.31
N GLU A 85 6.48 -15.30 18.40
CA GLU A 85 6.95 -14.07 19.05
C GLU A 85 7.84 -13.25 18.11
N GLU A 86 8.74 -13.90 17.38
CA GLU A 86 9.56 -13.24 16.36
C GLU A 86 8.71 -12.77 15.17
N GLN A 87 7.75 -13.58 14.75
CA GLN A 87 6.83 -13.24 13.66
C GLN A 87 5.99 -12.02 14.01
N GLU A 88 5.41 -11.98 15.17
CA GLU A 88 4.59 -10.86 15.65
C GLU A 88 5.42 -9.58 15.75
N ARG A 89 6.60 -9.65 16.34
CA ARG A 89 7.51 -8.50 16.42
C ARG A 89 7.91 -7.99 15.04
N TYR A 90 8.23 -8.87 14.12
CA TYR A 90 8.57 -8.53 12.74
C TYR A 90 7.43 -7.76 12.04
N ILE A 91 6.18 -8.20 12.22
CA ILE A 91 5.00 -7.53 11.67
C ILE A 91 4.82 -6.15 12.28
N ILE A 92 4.96 -6.02 13.60
CA ILE A 92 4.71 -4.77 14.32
C ILE A 92 5.82 -3.75 14.09
N GLU A 93 7.08 -4.18 14.13
CA GLU A 93 8.22 -3.26 14.11
C GLU A 93 8.78 -2.99 12.69
N ASP A 94 8.78 -4.00 11.81
CA ASP A 94 9.53 -3.93 10.56
C ASP A 94 8.66 -3.89 9.30
N LYS A 95 7.40 -4.32 9.41
CA LYS A 95 6.50 -4.39 8.25
C LYS A 95 5.28 -3.50 8.38
N ILE A 96 4.18 -4.05 8.80
CA ILE A 96 2.89 -3.37 8.81
C ILE A 96 2.84 -2.28 9.88
N GLY A 97 3.30 -2.60 11.07
CA GLY A 97 3.20 -1.74 12.25
C GLY A 97 4.14 -0.52 12.24
N LYS A 98 5.09 -0.47 11.31
CA LYS A 98 5.97 0.69 11.22
C LYS A 98 5.31 1.90 10.53
N TYR A 99 4.19 1.70 9.83
CA TYR A 99 3.43 2.77 9.19
C TYR A 99 2.29 3.20 10.09
N GLN A 100 2.26 4.46 10.48
CA GLN A 100 1.26 4.97 11.41
C GLN A 100 -0.14 5.01 10.82
N ASN A 101 -0.26 5.31 9.53
CA ASN A 101 -1.50 5.39 8.79
C ASN A 101 -1.45 4.55 7.51
N HIS A 102 -2.55 3.87 7.22
CA HIS A 102 -2.73 3.11 5.99
C HIS A 102 -3.90 3.71 5.22
N TYR A 103 -3.67 3.99 3.93
CA TYR A 103 -4.68 4.57 3.04
C TYR A 103 -5.03 3.56 1.96
N TYR A 104 -6.31 3.31 1.81
CA TYR A 104 -6.84 2.39 0.82
C TYR A 104 -7.65 3.16 -0.19
N ALA A 105 -7.28 3.05 -1.46
CA ALA A 105 -7.93 3.76 -2.55
C ALA A 105 -8.51 2.80 -3.58
N ARG A 106 -9.69 3.10 -4.08
CA ARG A 106 -10.26 2.41 -5.22
C ARG A 106 -10.32 3.34 -6.42
N TYR A 107 -9.78 2.87 -7.51
CA TYR A 107 -9.78 3.57 -8.78
C TYR A 107 -10.85 3.00 -9.70
N ASP A 108 -11.56 3.89 -10.37
CA ASP A 108 -12.42 3.58 -11.49
C ASP A 108 -11.81 4.22 -12.73
N GLY A 109 -11.12 3.42 -13.53
CA GLY A 109 -10.27 3.95 -14.60
C GLY A 109 -9.16 4.85 -14.04
N GLY A 110 -9.04 6.05 -14.55
CA GLY A 110 -8.07 7.05 -14.10
C GLY A 110 -8.51 7.91 -12.92
N LYS A 111 -9.67 7.64 -12.36
CA LYS A 111 -10.26 8.45 -11.27
C LYS A 111 -10.30 7.67 -9.97
N VAL A 112 -10.05 8.37 -8.86
CA VAL A 112 -10.28 7.80 -7.53
C VAL A 112 -11.77 7.83 -7.23
N ALA A 113 -12.33 6.66 -6.93
CA ALA A 113 -13.73 6.53 -6.54
C ALA A 113 -13.93 6.68 -5.04
N GLU A 114 -12.99 6.19 -4.23
CA GLU A 114 -13.03 6.30 -2.78
C GLU A 114 -11.65 6.14 -2.17
N ILE A 115 -11.41 6.82 -1.04
CA ILE A 115 -10.21 6.67 -0.21
C ILE A 115 -10.64 6.49 1.24
N TRP A 116 -10.07 5.48 1.89
CA TRP A 116 -10.29 5.16 3.31
C TRP A 116 -8.97 5.17 4.06
N LYS A 117 -9.01 5.63 5.30
CA LYS A 117 -7.85 5.66 6.20
C LYS A 117 -8.10 4.74 7.39
N LEU A 118 -7.13 3.88 7.68
CA LEU A 118 -7.07 3.11 8.90
C LEU A 118 -5.79 3.44 9.65
N ASP A 119 -5.88 3.60 10.97
CA ASP A 119 -4.67 3.70 11.78
C ASP A 119 -3.97 2.34 11.91
N CYS A 120 -2.72 2.36 12.27
CA CYS A 120 -1.89 1.18 12.43
C CYS A 120 -2.51 0.14 13.37
N ASN A 121 -3.06 0.57 14.51
CA ASN A 121 -3.65 -0.36 15.50
C ASN A 121 -4.85 -1.10 14.92
N SER A 122 -5.70 -0.43 14.17
CA SER A 122 -6.84 -1.06 13.50
C SER A 122 -6.37 -2.09 12.47
N VAL A 123 -5.37 -1.75 11.67
CA VAL A 123 -4.80 -2.69 10.68
C VAL A 123 -4.19 -3.92 11.35
N LEU A 124 -3.40 -3.73 12.40
CA LEU A 124 -2.80 -4.83 13.15
C LEU A 124 -3.85 -5.72 13.81
N SER A 125 -4.90 -5.14 14.39
CA SER A 125 -6.01 -5.90 14.99
C SER A 125 -6.72 -6.79 13.98
N ILE A 126 -6.82 -6.35 12.73
CA ILE A 126 -7.43 -7.14 11.64
C ILE A 126 -6.48 -8.22 11.13
N LEU A 127 -5.22 -7.88 10.91
CA LEU A 127 -4.28 -8.75 10.20
C LEU A 127 -3.55 -9.75 11.07
N LEU A 128 -3.20 -9.42 12.32
CA LEU A 128 -2.44 -10.32 13.19
C LEU A 128 -3.12 -11.67 13.40
N PRO A 129 -4.45 -11.76 13.67
CA PRO A 129 -5.13 -13.05 13.78
C PRO A 129 -5.06 -13.88 12.49
N LYS A 130 -5.16 -13.22 11.34
CA LYS A 130 -5.08 -13.89 10.03
C LYS A 130 -3.67 -14.41 9.74
N ILE A 131 -2.65 -13.64 10.08
CA ILE A 131 -1.25 -14.03 9.96
C ILE A 131 -0.95 -15.19 10.89
N LYS A 132 -1.41 -15.13 12.14
CA LYS A 132 -1.23 -16.20 13.14
C LYS A 132 -1.81 -17.52 12.68
N LYS A 133 -3.02 -17.47 12.11
CA LYS A 133 -3.67 -18.67 11.55
C LYS A 133 -2.83 -19.33 10.46
N GLN A 134 -2.28 -18.55 9.53
CA GLN A 134 -1.41 -19.09 8.49
C GLN A 134 -0.06 -19.59 9.05
N PHE A 135 0.50 -18.89 10.04
CA PHE A 135 1.72 -19.30 10.70
C PHE A 135 1.56 -20.66 11.39
N GLU A 136 0.48 -20.83 12.17
CA GLU A 136 0.16 -22.08 12.87
C GLU A 136 -0.21 -23.22 11.92
N ALA A 137 -0.75 -22.91 10.74
CA ALA A 137 -1.04 -23.90 9.69
C ALA A 137 0.21 -24.43 8.97
N GLY A 138 1.41 -23.99 9.37
CA GLY A 138 2.67 -24.50 8.85
C GLY A 138 3.11 -23.89 7.53
N THR A 139 2.81 -22.64 7.26
CA THR A 139 3.24 -21.94 6.05
C THR A 139 4.75 -22.03 5.83
N LYS A 140 5.56 -22.02 6.89
CA LYS A 140 7.02 -22.14 6.80
C LYS A 140 7.52 -23.47 6.17
N HIS A 141 6.67 -24.47 6.11
CA HIS A 141 6.98 -25.78 5.51
C HIS A 141 6.61 -25.84 4.01
N LYS A 142 6.05 -24.78 3.46
CA LYS A 142 5.75 -24.69 2.03
C LYS A 142 7.01 -24.35 1.23
N LYS A 143 6.97 -24.64 -0.07
CA LYS A 143 8.06 -24.29 -0.99
C LYS A 143 8.38 -22.79 -1.00
N ASP A 144 7.35 -21.95 -0.90
CA ASP A 144 7.46 -20.49 -0.73
C ASP A 144 6.85 -20.11 0.61
N PRO A 145 7.65 -19.97 1.67
CA PRO A 145 7.16 -19.76 3.02
C PRO A 145 6.82 -18.28 3.28
N ARG A 146 6.01 -17.68 2.42
CA ARG A 146 5.53 -16.31 2.62
C ARG A 146 4.05 -16.30 2.97
N ILE A 147 3.67 -15.38 3.82
CA ILE A 147 2.29 -15.17 4.23
C ILE A 147 1.69 -14.01 3.40
N GLY A 148 0.45 -14.20 2.97
CA GLY A 148 -0.35 -13.16 2.34
C GLY A 148 -1.69 -13.05 3.05
N VAL A 149 -2.07 -11.83 3.44
CA VAL A 149 -3.34 -11.52 4.11
C VAL A 149 -3.95 -10.26 3.52
N SER A 150 -5.26 -10.09 3.73
CA SER A 150 -5.96 -8.93 3.19
C SER A 150 -6.86 -8.31 4.23
N VAL A 151 -7.02 -7.00 4.15
CA VAL A 151 -8.10 -6.25 4.78
C VAL A 151 -9.25 -6.21 3.77
N THR A 152 -10.39 -6.77 4.12
CA THR A 152 -11.55 -6.91 3.23
C THR A 152 -12.31 -5.60 3.09
N THR A 153 -13.15 -5.50 2.06
CA THR A 153 -14.07 -4.37 1.86
C THR A 153 -14.88 -4.05 3.12
N LYS A 154 -15.45 -5.08 3.74
CA LYS A 154 -16.24 -4.95 4.95
C LYS A 154 -15.42 -4.40 6.12
N GLU A 155 -14.23 -4.97 6.34
CA GLU A 155 -13.34 -4.55 7.42
C GLU A 155 -12.87 -3.10 7.24
N ILE A 156 -12.57 -2.68 6.01
CA ILE A 156 -12.21 -1.29 5.69
C ILE A 156 -13.34 -0.34 6.07
N LYS A 157 -14.56 -0.66 5.65
CA LYS A 157 -15.73 0.21 5.88
C LYS A 157 -16.18 0.24 7.33
N GLU A 158 -16.02 -0.85 8.06
CA GLU A 158 -16.38 -0.92 9.49
C GLU A 158 -15.35 -0.23 10.39
N ASN A 159 -14.07 -0.23 10.04
CA ASN A 159 -12.98 0.23 10.89
C ASN A 159 -12.29 1.51 10.39
N GLY A 160 -12.52 1.89 9.14
CA GLY A 160 -11.85 3.01 8.52
C GLY A 160 -12.66 4.31 8.55
N GLU A 161 -11.94 5.39 8.32
CA GLU A 161 -12.50 6.71 8.07
C GLU A 161 -12.49 6.97 6.56
N ARG A 162 -13.64 7.32 5.99
CA ARG A 162 -13.71 7.71 4.59
C ARG A 162 -13.17 9.12 4.41
N ILE A 163 -12.10 9.25 3.62
CA ILE A 163 -11.47 10.53 3.34
C ILE A 163 -12.07 11.20 2.09
N MET A 164 -12.43 10.37 1.11
CA MET A 164 -12.96 10.85 -0.16
C MET A 164 -13.98 9.86 -0.74
#